data_d9528326790d22a6ddb4efafe9e51ae2
#
_entry.id   d9528326790d22a6ddb4efafe9e51ae2
#
_cell.length_a   1.000
_cell.length_b   1.000
_cell.length_c   1.000
_cell.angle_alpha   90.00
_cell.angle_beta   90.00
_cell.angle_gamma   90.00
#
_symmetry.space_group_name_H-M   'P 1'
#
loop_
_entity.id
_entity.type
_entity.pdbx_description
1 polymer ?
#
loop_
_entity_poly.entity_id
_entity_poly.type
_entity_poly.pdbx_seq_one_letter_code
_entity_poly.pdbx_strand_id
1 'polypeptide(L)'
;MRGQSAVEYLLIFSAVLVIFAVVTLGQMINPAQEAGRDALYLSQARSASDAVAGAVNSVYANGQGATKSVGFSIDQSWSLQLTENKLTISLEVSSGTKNAESNLRYGFNDNLQNLSTGTYTVIVEWPGDQENIVRDNYKIYIRINPLKEIGGED
;
A
#
# COMPACT_ATOMS: atom_id res chain seq x y z
N MET A 1 52.53 32.79 27.22
CA MET A 1 51.07 32.99 27.26
C MET A 1 50.33 33.00 25.91
N ARG A 2 51.03 33.12 24.74
CA ARG A 2 50.32 33.14 23.42
C ARG A 2 49.88 31.77 22.92
N GLY A 3 50.41 30.65 23.43
CA GLY A 3 50.00 29.32 23.00
C GLY A 3 48.70 28.77 23.67
N GLN A 4 48.40 29.24 24.86
CA GLN A 4 47.24 28.80 25.64
C GLN A 4 45.91 29.29 25.00
N SER A 5 45.88 30.53 24.54
CA SER A 5 44.73 31.11 23.84
C SER A 5 44.39 30.36 22.54
N ALA A 6 45.40 29.90 21.80
CA ALA A 6 45.21 29.19 20.53
C ALA A 6 44.54 27.80 20.78
N VAL A 7 44.92 27.13 21.84
CA VAL A 7 44.35 25.84 22.22
C VAL A 7 42.88 25.99 22.68
N GLU A 8 42.56 27.03 23.44
CA GLU A 8 41.20 27.35 23.87
C GLU A 8 40.29 27.66 22.71
N TYR A 9 40.72 28.46 21.73
CA TYR A 9 39.96 28.72 20.51
C TYR A 9 39.74 27.46 19.67
N LEU A 10 40.74 26.57 19.60
CA LEU A 10 40.65 25.34 18.83
C LEU A 10 39.66 24.36 19.47
N LEU A 11 39.62 24.31 20.84
CA LEU A 11 38.64 23.53 21.58
C LEU A 11 37.23 24.04 21.39
N ILE A 12 37.01 25.35 21.49
CA ILE A 12 35.69 25.97 21.26
C ILE A 12 35.23 25.73 19.83
N PHE A 13 36.10 25.94 18.85
CA PHE A 13 35.79 25.72 17.42
C PHE A 13 35.46 24.26 17.14
N SER A 14 36.21 23.30 17.74
CA SER A 14 35.91 21.88 17.59
C SER A 14 34.55 21.52 18.18
N ALA A 15 34.19 22.06 19.35
CA ALA A 15 32.90 21.82 19.98
C ALA A 15 31.76 22.36 19.12
N VAL A 16 31.89 23.56 18.57
CA VAL A 16 30.90 24.15 17.65
C VAL A 16 30.76 23.31 16.39
N LEU A 17 31.86 22.84 15.79
CA LEU A 17 31.80 21.97 14.62
C LEU A 17 31.12 20.65 14.90
N VAL A 18 31.36 20.02 16.06
CA VAL A 18 30.70 18.77 16.46
C VAL A 18 29.20 19.00 16.62
N ILE A 19 28.79 20.05 17.32
CA ILE A 19 27.38 20.39 17.49
C ILE A 19 26.71 20.63 16.12
N PHE A 20 27.35 21.41 15.27
CA PHE A 20 26.85 21.69 13.92
C PHE A 20 26.72 20.41 13.10
N ALA A 21 27.72 19.54 13.11
CA ALA A 21 27.67 18.24 12.42
C ALA A 21 26.53 17.37 12.92
N VAL A 22 26.36 17.22 14.24
CA VAL A 22 25.28 16.40 14.84
C VAL A 22 23.89 16.93 14.46
N VAL A 23 23.69 18.26 14.55
CA VAL A 23 22.40 18.88 14.21
C VAL A 23 22.12 18.74 12.72
N THR A 24 23.10 19.03 11.86
CA THR A 24 22.92 18.95 10.40
C THR A 24 22.68 17.53 9.93
N LEU A 25 23.44 16.55 10.41
CA LEU A 25 23.25 15.15 10.07
C LEU A 25 21.92 14.62 10.58
N GLY A 26 21.52 14.98 11.80
CA GLY A 26 20.23 14.57 12.36
C GLY A 26 19.03 15.10 11.57
N GLN A 27 19.12 16.33 11.07
CA GLN A 27 18.05 16.92 10.26
C GLN A 27 18.00 16.37 8.83
N MET A 28 19.09 15.85 8.29
CA MET A 28 19.13 15.30 6.93
C MET A 28 18.81 13.80 6.87
N ILE A 29 19.30 13.03 7.83
CA ILE A 29 19.21 11.56 7.80
C ILE A 29 17.78 11.08 8.08
N ASN A 30 17.10 11.63 9.07
CA ASN A 30 15.76 11.20 9.47
C ASN A 30 14.72 11.40 8.35
N PRO A 31 14.59 12.58 7.73
CA PRO A 31 13.64 12.76 6.63
C PRO A 31 13.94 11.89 5.42
N ALA A 32 15.22 11.64 5.13
CA ALA A 32 15.60 10.77 4.02
C ALA A 32 15.21 9.30 4.27
N GLN A 33 15.36 8.82 5.50
CA GLN A 33 14.93 7.47 5.89
C GLN A 33 13.41 7.34 5.86
N GLU A 34 12.66 8.32 6.35
CA GLU A 34 11.20 8.35 6.29
C GLU A 34 10.70 8.34 4.86
N ALA A 35 11.23 9.20 4.00
CA ALA A 35 10.88 9.23 2.57
C ALA A 35 11.20 7.90 1.87
N GLY A 36 12.31 7.24 2.23
CA GLY A 36 12.66 5.92 1.71
C GLY A 36 11.65 4.83 2.13
N ARG A 37 11.22 4.84 3.38
CA ARG A 37 10.18 3.91 3.87
C ARG A 37 8.83 4.17 3.22
N ASP A 38 8.42 5.43 3.12
CA ASP A 38 7.17 5.84 2.48
C ASP A 38 7.12 5.38 1.02
N ALA A 39 8.23 5.54 0.29
CA ALA A 39 8.35 5.08 -1.09
C ALA A 39 8.24 3.55 -1.21
N LEU A 40 8.85 2.81 -0.27
CA LEU A 40 8.75 1.36 -0.23
C LEU A 40 7.32 0.90 0.01
N TYR A 41 6.64 1.44 1.02
CA TYR A 41 5.26 1.08 1.35
C TYR A 41 4.29 1.40 0.21
N LEU A 42 4.45 2.57 -0.43
CA LEU A 42 3.63 2.92 -1.59
C LEU A 42 3.89 2.00 -2.78
N SER A 43 5.15 1.59 -3.01
CA SER A 43 5.51 0.62 -4.05
C SER A 43 4.89 -0.76 -3.80
N GLN A 44 4.91 -1.24 -2.55
CA GLN A 44 4.25 -2.48 -2.15
C GLN A 44 2.74 -2.40 -2.36
N ALA A 45 2.10 -1.32 -1.93
CA ALA A 45 0.66 -1.10 -2.11
C ALA A 45 0.28 -1.06 -3.60
N ARG A 46 1.07 -0.40 -4.44
CA ARG A 46 0.85 -0.36 -5.89
C ARG A 46 0.99 -1.74 -6.52
N SER A 47 2.04 -2.47 -6.18
CA SER A 47 2.25 -3.85 -6.67
C SER A 47 1.10 -4.77 -6.27
N ALA A 48 0.61 -4.68 -5.04
CA ALA A 48 -0.54 -5.45 -4.56
C ALA A 48 -1.83 -5.04 -5.29
N SER A 49 -2.08 -3.74 -5.47
CA SER A 49 -3.23 -3.22 -6.21
C SER A 49 -3.24 -3.74 -7.65
N ASP A 50 -2.12 -3.64 -8.35
CA ASP A 50 -2.00 -4.12 -9.73
C ASP A 50 -2.17 -5.64 -9.83
N ALA A 51 -1.62 -6.40 -8.87
CA ALA A 51 -1.75 -7.86 -8.84
C ALA A 51 -3.19 -8.31 -8.62
N VAL A 52 -3.90 -7.69 -7.66
CA VAL A 52 -5.31 -8.01 -7.39
C VAL A 52 -6.20 -7.58 -8.55
N ALA A 53 -6.04 -6.36 -9.07
CA ALA A 53 -6.78 -5.89 -10.24
C ALA A 53 -6.53 -6.76 -11.47
N GLY A 54 -5.29 -7.18 -11.70
CA GLY A 54 -4.92 -8.12 -12.74
C GLY A 54 -5.58 -9.50 -12.58
N ALA A 55 -5.74 -9.98 -11.33
CA ALA A 55 -6.45 -11.21 -11.05
C ALA A 55 -7.95 -11.07 -11.37
N VAL A 56 -8.60 -9.99 -10.90
CA VAL A 56 -10.01 -9.70 -11.19
C VAL A 56 -10.25 -9.60 -12.69
N ASN A 57 -9.47 -8.79 -13.39
CA ASN A 57 -9.59 -8.60 -14.84
C ASN A 57 -9.35 -9.90 -15.63
N SER A 58 -8.44 -10.76 -15.14
CA SER A 58 -8.15 -12.07 -15.75
C SER A 58 -9.31 -13.04 -15.57
N VAL A 59 -9.89 -13.14 -14.37
CA VAL A 59 -11.05 -13.99 -14.11
C VAL A 59 -12.25 -13.52 -14.91
N TYR A 60 -12.50 -12.20 -14.97
CA TYR A 60 -13.56 -11.62 -15.76
C TYR A 60 -13.41 -11.91 -17.26
N ALA A 61 -12.17 -11.85 -17.79
CA ALA A 61 -11.92 -12.14 -19.19
C ALA A 61 -12.04 -13.64 -19.55
N ASN A 62 -11.73 -14.53 -18.59
CA ASN A 62 -11.79 -15.99 -18.79
C ASN A 62 -13.20 -16.58 -18.61
N GLY A 63 -14.10 -15.86 -17.98
CA GLY A 63 -15.49 -16.25 -17.83
C GLY A 63 -15.79 -17.16 -16.65
N GLN A 64 -17.04 -17.65 -16.60
CA GLN A 64 -17.57 -18.47 -15.52
C GLN A 64 -16.71 -19.72 -15.25
N GLY A 65 -16.47 -20.01 -13.98
CA GLY A 65 -15.61 -21.11 -13.53
C GLY A 65 -14.14 -20.74 -13.42
N ALA A 66 -13.73 -19.56 -13.90
CA ALA A 66 -12.35 -19.10 -13.75
C ALA A 66 -12.03 -18.76 -12.29
N THR A 67 -10.82 -19.09 -11.88
CA THR A 67 -10.29 -18.76 -10.56
C THR A 67 -8.84 -18.32 -10.68
N LYS A 68 -8.45 -17.32 -9.90
CA LYS A 68 -7.05 -16.86 -9.82
C LYS A 68 -6.72 -16.41 -8.40
N SER A 69 -5.54 -16.79 -7.93
CA SER A 69 -5.05 -16.37 -6.62
C SER A 69 -3.79 -15.52 -6.77
N VAL A 70 -3.67 -14.53 -5.87
CA VAL A 70 -2.48 -13.69 -5.73
C VAL A 70 -2.15 -13.51 -4.26
N GLY A 71 -0.86 -13.53 -3.91
CA GLY A 71 -0.38 -13.28 -2.56
C GLY A 71 0.40 -11.97 -2.49
N PHE A 72 0.27 -11.28 -1.35
CA PHE A 72 1.09 -10.12 -1.03
C PHE A 72 1.30 -10.02 0.48
N SER A 73 2.38 -9.36 0.88
CA SER A 73 2.67 -9.06 2.28
C SER A 73 2.56 -7.58 2.53
N ILE A 74 2.05 -7.22 3.71
CA ILE A 74 1.92 -5.84 4.15
C ILE A 74 2.63 -5.65 5.49
N ASP A 75 3.43 -4.61 5.58
CA ASP A 75 4.24 -4.27 6.74
C ASP A 75 3.57 -3.22 7.63
N GLN A 76 2.48 -2.63 7.17
CA GLN A 76 1.64 -1.68 7.91
C GLN A 76 0.17 -1.85 7.53
N SER A 77 -0.76 -1.27 8.33
CA SER A 77 -2.18 -1.38 8.05
C SER A 77 -2.57 -0.66 6.76
N TRP A 78 -3.36 -1.35 5.92
CA TRP A 78 -3.95 -0.81 4.69
C TRP A 78 -5.47 -0.84 4.76
N SER A 79 -6.13 0.00 4.00
CA SER A 79 -7.52 -0.20 3.62
C SER A 79 -7.61 -0.52 2.13
N LEU A 80 -8.28 -1.61 1.80
CA LEU A 80 -8.52 -2.06 0.43
C LEU A 80 -9.98 -1.79 0.10
N GLN A 81 -10.24 -0.98 -0.92
CA GLN A 81 -11.57 -0.62 -1.38
C GLN A 81 -11.74 -1.04 -2.83
N LEU A 82 -12.86 -1.71 -3.11
CA LEU A 82 -13.32 -2.01 -4.47
C LEU A 82 -14.56 -1.17 -4.76
N THR A 83 -14.56 -0.53 -5.92
CA THR A 83 -15.67 0.28 -6.42
C THR A 83 -16.06 -0.16 -7.83
N GLU A 84 -16.99 0.57 -8.50
CA GLU A 84 -17.47 0.20 -9.83
C GLU A 84 -16.39 -0.12 -10.87
N ASN A 85 -15.25 0.58 -10.83
CA ASN A 85 -14.21 0.40 -11.84
C ASN A 85 -12.78 0.60 -11.32
N LYS A 86 -12.62 0.64 -10.00
CA LYS A 86 -11.33 0.85 -9.35
C LYS A 86 -11.12 -0.04 -8.14
N LEU A 87 -9.89 -0.48 -7.97
CA LEU A 87 -9.36 -0.99 -6.73
C LEU A 87 -8.41 0.06 -6.16
N THR A 88 -8.66 0.48 -4.93
CA THR A 88 -7.86 1.47 -4.21
C THR A 88 -7.30 0.84 -2.95
N ILE A 89 -5.99 0.96 -2.76
CA ILE A 89 -5.32 0.65 -1.49
C ILE A 89 -4.87 1.97 -0.88
N SER A 90 -5.40 2.29 0.30
CA SER A 90 -5.02 3.48 1.07
C SER A 90 -4.14 3.08 2.25
N LEU A 91 -3.09 3.86 2.49
CA LEU A 91 -2.13 3.65 3.57
C LEU A 91 -1.69 4.99 4.16
N GLU A 92 -1.37 4.98 5.45
CA GLU A 92 -0.82 6.13 6.14
C GLU A 92 0.72 6.09 6.04
N VAL A 93 1.30 7.19 5.57
CA VAL A 93 2.76 7.39 5.52
C VAL A 93 3.12 8.69 6.24
N SER A 94 4.41 8.97 6.41
CA SER A 94 4.88 10.17 7.14
C SER A 94 4.32 11.48 6.56
N SER A 95 4.06 11.50 5.26
CA SER A 95 3.49 12.64 4.53
C SER A 95 1.94 12.66 4.46
N GLY A 96 1.26 11.79 5.20
CA GLY A 96 -0.21 11.63 5.23
C GLY A 96 -0.71 10.44 4.42
N THR A 97 -2.03 10.35 4.24
CA THR A 97 -2.66 9.25 3.50
C THR A 97 -2.25 9.26 2.04
N LYS A 98 -1.85 8.10 1.52
CA LYS A 98 -1.55 7.87 0.10
C LYS A 98 -2.40 6.74 -0.44
N ASN A 99 -2.74 6.84 -1.73
CA ASN A 99 -3.55 5.86 -2.43
C ASN A 99 -2.77 5.24 -3.58
N ALA A 100 -2.87 3.92 -3.70
CA ALA A 100 -2.48 3.16 -4.89
C ALA A 100 -3.75 2.68 -5.57
N GLU A 101 -3.95 3.06 -6.83
CA GLU A 101 -5.18 2.76 -7.59
C GLU A 101 -4.85 1.91 -8.81
N SER A 102 -5.74 0.96 -9.11
CA SER A 102 -5.70 0.14 -10.33
C SER A 102 -7.10 0.00 -10.91
N ASN A 103 -7.19 0.02 -12.23
CA ASN A 103 -8.47 -0.04 -12.94
C ASN A 103 -9.01 -1.47 -13.01
N LEU A 104 -10.31 -1.60 -12.78
CA LEU A 104 -11.06 -2.82 -12.93
C LEU A 104 -11.93 -2.75 -14.20
N ARG A 105 -12.07 -3.89 -14.87
CA ARG A 105 -13.01 -4.07 -15.99
C ARG A 105 -14.39 -4.53 -15.53
N TYR A 106 -14.46 -5.06 -14.30
CA TYR A 106 -15.68 -5.46 -13.63
C TYR A 106 -16.02 -4.47 -12.53
N GLY A 107 -17.26 -4.02 -12.46
CA GLY A 107 -17.75 -3.09 -11.45
C GLY A 107 -18.23 -3.82 -10.20
N PHE A 108 -17.69 -3.44 -9.05
CA PHE A 108 -18.16 -3.93 -7.75
C PHE A 108 -19.06 -2.89 -7.08
N ASN A 109 -19.99 -3.36 -6.25
CA ASN A 109 -20.59 -2.51 -5.24
C ASN A 109 -19.50 -2.09 -4.25
N ASP A 110 -19.58 -0.84 -3.76
CA ASP A 110 -18.56 -0.30 -2.85
C ASP A 110 -18.34 -1.22 -1.63
N ASN A 111 -17.12 -1.71 -1.49
CA ASN A 111 -16.72 -2.63 -0.42
C ASN A 111 -15.35 -2.24 0.11
N LEU A 112 -15.26 -2.07 1.42
CA LEU A 112 -14.05 -1.68 2.13
C LEU A 112 -13.60 -2.80 3.07
N GLN A 113 -12.32 -3.18 2.99
CA GLN A 113 -11.66 -4.14 3.86
C GLN A 113 -10.44 -3.51 4.52
N ASN A 114 -10.43 -3.46 5.85
CA ASN A 114 -9.25 -3.03 6.60
C ASN A 114 -8.32 -4.22 6.82
N LEU A 115 -7.06 -4.07 6.42
CA LEU A 115 -6.03 -5.09 6.49
C LEU A 115 -4.96 -4.68 7.49
N SER A 116 -4.65 -5.57 8.42
CA SER A 116 -3.52 -5.42 9.36
C SER A 116 -2.25 -6.00 8.76
N THR A 117 -1.11 -5.74 9.38
CA THR A 117 0.18 -6.34 9.01
C THR A 117 0.10 -7.87 8.89
N GLY A 118 0.65 -8.42 7.82
CA GLY A 118 0.64 -9.85 7.56
C GLY A 118 0.74 -10.21 6.08
N THR A 119 0.72 -11.52 5.80
CA THR A 119 0.74 -12.05 4.43
C THR A 119 -0.66 -12.50 4.05
N TYR A 120 -1.20 -11.90 3.01
CA TYR A 120 -2.56 -12.17 2.53
C TYR A 120 -2.55 -12.95 1.23
N THR A 121 -3.57 -13.81 1.07
CA THR A 121 -3.89 -14.47 -0.19
C THR A 121 -5.26 -14.00 -0.65
N VAL A 122 -5.33 -13.38 -1.81
CA VAL A 122 -6.58 -13.01 -2.46
C VAL A 122 -6.93 -14.08 -3.48
N ILE A 123 -8.13 -14.61 -3.37
CA ILE A 123 -8.68 -15.61 -4.27
C ILE A 123 -9.84 -14.96 -5.01
N VAL A 124 -9.66 -14.77 -6.30
CA VAL A 124 -10.70 -14.23 -7.18
C VAL A 124 -11.33 -15.40 -7.92
N GLU A 125 -12.65 -15.49 -7.88
CA GLU A 125 -13.40 -16.56 -8.50
C GLU A 125 -14.69 -16.05 -9.15
N TRP A 126 -15.13 -16.72 -10.20
CA TRP A 126 -16.44 -16.49 -10.81
C TRP A 126 -17.32 -17.74 -10.65
N PRO A 127 -18.03 -17.86 -9.52
CA PRO A 127 -18.88 -19.00 -9.26
C PRO A 127 -20.18 -19.02 -10.05
N GLY A 128 -20.68 -17.88 -10.50
CA GLY A 128 -21.88 -17.75 -11.31
C GLY A 128 -23.19 -17.56 -10.56
N ASP A 129 -23.18 -17.55 -9.21
CA ASP A 129 -24.40 -17.47 -8.40
C ASP A 129 -24.54 -16.19 -7.58
N GLN A 130 -23.46 -15.59 -7.10
CA GLN A 130 -23.51 -14.37 -6.32
C GLN A 130 -22.19 -13.59 -6.33
N GLU A 131 -22.32 -12.28 -6.23
CA GLU A 131 -21.22 -11.36 -5.98
C GLU A 131 -21.02 -11.18 -4.49
N ASN A 132 -19.81 -11.35 -3.99
CA ASN A 132 -19.46 -10.96 -2.64
C ASN A 132 -17.95 -10.80 -2.44
N ILE A 133 -17.58 -10.10 -1.38
CA ILE A 133 -16.21 -9.99 -0.91
C ILE A 133 -16.21 -10.41 0.55
N VAL A 134 -15.51 -11.50 0.84
CA VAL A 134 -15.44 -12.08 2.19
C VAL A 134 -13.99 -12.19 2.61
N ARG A 135 -13.71 -11.77 3.84
CA ARG A 135 -12.41 -11.94 4.46
C ARG A 135 -12.49 -13.04 5.53
N ASP A 136 -11.59 -14.00 5.46
CA ASP A 136 -11.36 -15.03 6.47
C ASP A 136 -9.88 -15.01 6.88
N ASN A 137 -9.58 -14.43 8.05
CA ASN A 137 -8.23 -14.20 8.54
C ASN A 137 -7.35 -13.46 7.51
N TYR A 138 -6.37 -14.17 6.94
CA TYR A 138 -5.43 -13.68 5.92
C TYR A 138 -5.82 -14.07 4.50
N LYS A 139 -7.04 -14.57 4.29
CA LYS A 139 -7.60 -14.88 2.97
C LYS A 139 -8.73 -13.91 2.64
N ILE A 140 -8.71 -13.42 1.42
CA ILE A 140 -9.75 -12.54 0.87
C ILE A 140 -10.33 -13.23 -0.35
N TYR A 141 -11.61 -13.53 -0.30
CA TYR A 141 -12.35 -14.12 -1.41
C TYR A 141 -13.10 -13.00 -2.13
N ILE A 142 -12.84 -12.85 -3.42
CA ILE A 142 -13.53 -11.90 -4.29
C ILE A 142 -14.29 -12.72 -5.31
N ARG A 143 -15.62 -12.73 -5.20
CA ARG A 143 -16.53 -13.40 -6.14
C ARG A 143 -17.14 -12.39 -7.07
N ILE A 144 -16.96 -12.60 -8.36
CA ILE A 144 -17.55 -11.76 -9.40
C ILE A 144 -18.78 -12.47 -9.98
N ASN A 145 -19.83 -11.70 -10.30
CA ASN A 145 -21.03 -12.22 -10.94
C ASN A 145 -21.56 -11.23 -11.99
N PRO A 146 -21.00 -11.20 -13.20
CA PRO A 146 -21.43 -10.30 -14.25
C PRO A 146 -22.87 -10.50 -14.72
N LEU A 147 -23.50 -11.64 -14.41
CA LEU A 147 -24.87 -11.92 -14.80
C LEU A 147 -25.90 -11.06 -14.05
N LYS A 148 -25.51 -10.46 -12.91
CA LYS A 148 -26.38 -9.56 -12.15
C LYS A 148 -26.60 -8.22 -12.86
N GLU A 149 -25.67 -7.78 -13.71
CA GLU A 149 -25.81 -6.52 -14.47
C GLU A 149 -26.77 -6.61 -15.67
N ILE A 150 -27.06 -7.83 -16.15
CA ILE A 150 -27.92 -8.05 -17.33
C ILE A 150 -29.42 -8.07 -16.95
N GLY A 151 -29.74 -8.15 -15.66
CA GLY A 151 -31.12 -8.26 -15.14
C GLY A 151 -31.70 -7.01 -14.47
N GLY A 152 -31.09 -5.85 -14.58
CA GLY A 152 -31.44 -4.64 -13.86
C GLY A 152 -32.18 -3.56 -14.65
N GLU A 153 -33.07 -3.93 -15.54
CA GLU A 153 -34.12 -3.03 -16.10
C GLU A 153 -35.47 -3.76 -16.06
N ASP A 154 -36.20 -3.50 -14.98
CA ASP A 154 -37.67 -3.55 -14.97
C ASP A 154 -38.19 -2.29 -14.25
#